data_1c76756926025bd86945dc5e303123bd
#
_entry.id   1c76756926025bd86945dc5e303123bd
#
_cell.length_a   1.000
_cell.length_b   1.000
_cell.length_c   1.000
_cell.angle_alpha   90.00
_cell.angle_beta   90.00
_cell.angle_gamma   90.00
#
_symmetry.space_group_name_H-M   'P 1'
#
loop_
_entity.id
_entity.type
_entity.pdbx_description
1 polymer ?
#
loop_
_entity_poly.entity_id
_entity_poly.type
_entity_poly.pdbx_seq_one_letter_code
_entity_poly.pdbx_strand_id
1 'polypeptide(L)'
;MFNYFCLNPIAQVGLEKFTEEFVKTEDVNKAQGILVRSAAMHYMEFSDELLAVARAGAGVNNIPLDKCAEKGIVVFNTPGANANGVKELVIAGMLLASRDIVGGINWVLSAKDDENIAKATEKEKKRFAGTEVQDKKLGIIGLGAIGVKVANVAKHMGMEVFGVTQLLMWCSLSPTYWS
;
A
#
# COMPACT_ATOMS: atom_id res chain seq x y z
N MET A 1 10.88 -30.39 11.85
CA MET A 1 9.58 -29.70 11.92
C MET A 1 9.84 -28.36 12.56
N PHE A 2 9.50 -27.26 11.90
CA PHE A 2 9.76 -25.88 12.38
C PHE A 2 8.46 -25.26 12.85
N ASN A 3 8.49 -24.64 14.04
CA ASN A 3 7.34 -23.92 14.56
C ASN A 3 7.38 -22.47 14.09
N TYR A 4 6.22 -21.95 13.62
CA TYR A 4 6.09 -20.54 13.31
C TYR A 4 4.94 -19.90 14.10
N PHE A 5 5.13 -18.63 14.44
CA PHE A 5 4.14 -17.81 15.14
C PHE A 5 3.69 -16.64 14.27
N CYS A 6 2.40 -16.33 14.27
CA CYS A 6 1.87 -15.16 13.57
C CYS A 6 1.59 -14.03 14.57
N LEU A 7 2.44 -13.01 14.59
CA LEU A 7 2.29 -11.86 15.49
C LEU A 7 1.11 -10.95 15.11
N ASN A 8 0.69 -11.02 13.83
CA ASN A 8 -0.52 -10.40 13.30
C ASN A 8 -1.31 -11.46 12.50
N PRO A 9 -2.60 -11.21 12.22
CA PRO A 9 -3.32 -12.01 11.25
C PRO A 9 -2.63 -11.99 9.88
N ILE A 10 -2.26 -13.15 9.38
CA ILE A 10 -1.69 -13.38 8.05
C ILE A 10 -2.77 -14.06 7.20
N ALA A 11 -2.89 -13.67 5.93
CA ALA A 11 -3.88 -14.22 5.03
C ALA A 11 -3.73 -15.74 4.88
N GLN A 12 -4.83 -16.46 5.02
CA GLN A 12 -4.87 -17.93 4.99
C GLN A 12 -4.24 -18.48 3.70
N VAL A 13 -4.50 -17.86 2.55
CA VAL A 13 -3.90 -18.24 1.26
C VAL A 13 -2.37 -18.22 1.28
N GLY A 14 -1.76 -17.41 2.15
CA GLY A 14 -0.31 -17.38 2.34
C GLY A 14 0.16 -18.52 3.24
N LEU A 15 -0.57 -18.81 4.31
CA LEU A 15 -0.24 -19.89 5.26
C LEU A 15 -0.39 -21.28 4.62
N GLU A 16 -1.31 -21.45 3.71
CA GLU A 16 -1.51 -22.69 2.94
C GLU A 16 -0.35 -23.05 2.00
N LYS A 17 0.61 -22.12 1.82
CA LYS A 17 1.85 -22.41 1.08
C LYS A 17 2.91 -23.12 1.91
N PHE A 18 2.75 -23.14 3.21
CA PHE A 18 3.67 -23.89 4.06
C PHE A 18 3.43 -25.39 3.90
N THR A 19 4.54 -26.13 3.84
CA THR A 19 4.53 -27.60 3.83
C THR A 19 4.30 -28.16 5.24
N GLU A 20 4.14 -29.46 5.35
CA GLU A 20 3.99 -30.18 6.64
C GLU A 20 5.18 -30.02 7.59
N GLU A 21 6.32 -29.53 7.07
CA GLU A 21 7.51 -29.24 7.88
C GLU A 21 7.32 -28.02 8.79
N PHE A 22 6.35 -27.15 8.49
CA PHE A 22 6.07 -25.92 9.24
C PHE A 22 4.75 -26.05 10.01
N VAL A 23 4.84 -25.91 11.32
CA VAL A 23 3.66 -26.04 12.21
C VAL A 23 3.43 -24.72 12.93
N LYS A 24 2.18 -24.25 12.87
CA LYS A 24 1.79 -23.05 13.61
C LYS A 24 1.77 -23.33 15.12
N THR A 25 2.43 -22.47 15.90
CA THR A 25 2.39 -22.49 17.36
C THR A 25 1.62 -21.28 17.91
N GLU A 26 1.02 -21.43 19.09
CA GLU A 26 0.42 -20.33 19.83
C GLU A 26 1.38 -19.76 20.91
N ASP A 27 2.57 -20.34 21.07
CA ASP A 27 3.61 -19.89 21.99
C ASP A 27 4.78 -19.28 21.20
N VAL A 28 4.94 -17.95 21.31
CA VAL A 28 5.99 -17.21 20.59
C VAL A 28 7.40 -17.65 21.00
N ASN A 29 7.59 -18.14 22.23
CA ASN A 29 8.90 -18.56 22.73
C ASN A 29 9.37 -19.89 22.12
N LYS A 30 8.46 -20.67 21.54
CA LYS A 30 8.75 -21.95 20.87
C LYS A 30 8.88 -21.80 19.34
N ALA A 31 8.75 -20.59 18.84
CA ALA A 31 8.78 -20.34 17.40
C ALA A 31 10.21 -20.19 16.88
N GLN A 32 10.56 -20.95 15.85
CA GLN A 32 11.75 -20.73 15.03
C GLN A 32 11.54 -19.66 13.97
N GLY A 33 10.30 -19.34 13.63
CA GLY A 33 9.94 -18.28 12.68
C GLY A 33 8.79 -17.41 13.17
N ILE A 34 8.89 -16.10 13.01
CA ILE A 34 7.81 -15.15 13.29
C ILE A 34 7.34 -14.50 12.00
N LEU A 35 6.03 -14.59 11.73
CA LEU A 35 5.37 -13.82 10.67
C LEU A 35 4.76 -12.55 11.28
N VAL A 36 5.11 -11.40 10.73
CA VAL A 36 4.64 -10.10 11.22
C VAL A 36 4.17 -9.21 10.07
N ARG A 37 3.23 -8.32 10.32
CA ARG A 37 2.79 -7.29 9.38
C ARG A 37 3.05 -5.90 9.91
N SER A 38 2.37 -5.49 10.96
CA SER A 38 2.42 -4.13 11.50
C SER A 38 2.73 -4.05 13.00
N ALA A 39 2.73 -5.17 13.72
CA ALA A 39 3.04 -5.18 15.14
C ALA A 39 4.48 -4.70 15.39
N ALA A 40 4.67 -3.87 16.41
CA ALA A 40 5.98 -3.42 16.84
C ALA A 40 6.69 -4.52 17.62
N MET A 41 7.93 -4.82 17.25
CA MET A 41 8.75 -5.86 17.87
C MET A 41 9.89 -5.30 18.73
N HIS A 42 10.02 -3.98 18.85
CA HIS A 42 11.16 -3.35 19.54
C HIS A 42 11.25 -3.70 21.02
N TYR A 43 10.11 -3.99 21.67
CA TYR A 43 10.05 -4.33 23.09
C TYR A 43 9.95 -5.84 23.35
N MET A 44 10.00 -6.64 22.28
CA MET A 44 9.95 -8.11 22.42
C MET A 44 11.30 -8.67 22.82
N GLU A 45 11.27 -9.63 23.73
CA GLU A 45 12.42 -10.51 23.95
C GLU A 45 12.32 -11.69 22.98
N PHE A 46 13.46 -11.99 22.33
CA PHE A 46 13.54 -13.08 21.38
C PHE A 46 14.14 -14.30 22.03
N SER A 47 13.43 -15.43 21.88
CA SER A 47 13.93 -16.75 22.27
C SER A 47 15.23 -17.08 21.50
N ASP A 48 16.10 -17.84 22.10
CA ASP A 48 17.32 -18.32 21.44
C ASP A 48 17.02 -19.37 20.33
N GLU A 49 15.77 -19.87 20.29
CA GLU A 49 15.31 -20.75 19.21
C GLU A 49 14.88 -20.00 17.95
N LEU A 50 14.67 -18.67 18.03
CA LEU A 50 14.18 -17.89 16.91
C LEU A 50 15.25 -17.71 15.84
N LEU A 51 15.00 -18.22 14.63
CA LEU A 51 15.92 -18.19 13.50
C LEU A 51 15.58 -17.10 12.48
N ALA A 52 14.30 -16.79 12.34
CA ALA A 52 13.86 -15.88 11.29
C ALA A 52 12.61 -15.05 11.66
N VAL A 53 12.58 -13.82 11.15
CA VAL A 53 11.39 -12.95 11.15
C VAL A 53 11.04 -12.62 9.70
N ALA A 54 9.80 -12.87 9.28
CA ALA A 54 9.33 -12.54 7.95
C ALA A 54 8.21 -11.51 8.00
N ARG A 55 8.44 -10.33 7.39
CA ARG A 55 7.45 -9.27 7.32
C ARG A 55 6.62 -9.34 6.05
N ALA A 56 5.29 -9.43 6.21
CA ALA A 56 4.34 -9.22 5.11
C ALA A 56 4.21 -7.72 4.81
N GLY A 57 5.23 -7.15 4.18
CA GLY A 57 5.32 -5.73 3.84
C GLY A 57 6.73 -5.30 3.43
N ALA A 58 6.86 -4.12 2.83
CA ALA A 58 8.13 -3.64 2.28
C ALA A 58 9.07 -3.03 3.33
N GLY A 59 8.54 -2.21 4.25
CA GLY A 59 9.36 -1.58 5.29
C GLY A 59 9.70 -2.57 6.42
N VAL A 60 10.70 -2.26 7.23
CA VAL A 60 11.13 -3.08 8.38
C VAL A 60 11.26 -2.25 9.67
N ASN A 61 10.70 -1.06 9.68
CA ASN A 61 10.81 -0.10 10.77
C ASN A 61 10.15 -0.55 12.10
N ASN A 62 9.32 -1.58 12.06
CA ASN A 62 8.71 -2.19 13.24
C ASN A 62 9.50 -3.38 13.80
N ILE A 63 10.63 -3.74 13.19
CA ILE A 63 11.51 -4.84 13.57
C ILE A 63 12.85 -4.27 14.06
N PRO A 64 13.36 -4.64 15.22
CA PRO A 64 14.66 -4.20 15.73
C PRO A 64 15.79 -4.95 15.01
N LEU A 65 16.23 -4.44 13.84
CA LEU A 65 17.20 -5.12 12.98
C LEU A 65 18.53 -5.39 13.68
N ASP A 66 19.03 -4.43 14.46
CA ASP A 66 20.31 -4.58 15.18
C ASP A 66 20.23 -5.72 16.20
N LYS A 67 19.16 -5.77 17.01
CA LYS A 67 18.90 -6.85 17.96
C LYS A 67 18.76 -8.22 17.26
N CYS A 68 18.11 -8.24 16.08
CA CYS A 68 18.03 -9.46 15.28
C CYS A 68 19.39 -9.90 14.79
N ALA A 69 20.20 -8.98 14.27
CA ALA A 69 21.53 -9.28 13.76
C ALA A 69 22.48 -9.80 14.88
N GLU A 70 22.46 -9.18 16.06
CA GLU A 70 23.24 -9.62 17.23
C GLU A 70 22.89 -11.05 17.67
N LYS A 71 21.62 -11.45 17.53
CA LYS A 71 21.13 -12.80 17.84
C LYS A 71 21.22 -13.78 16.66
N GLY A 72 21.71 -13.37 15.50
CA GLY A 72 21.79 -14.22 14.31
C GLY A 72 20.42 -14.51 13.66
N ILE A 73 19.39 -13.69 13.94
CA ILE A 73 18.04 -13.85 13.41
C ILE A 73 17.96 -13.19 12.02
N VAL A 74 17.59 -13.97 11.01
CA VAL A 74 17.43 -13.45 9.63
C VAL A 74 16.10 -12.72 9.50
N VAL A 75 16.12 -11.52 8.89
CA VAL A 75 14.89 -10.74 8.65
C VAL A 75 14.60 -10.69 7.17
N PHE A 76 13.40 -11.13 6.81
CA PHE A 76 12.85 -11.07 5.45
C PHE A 76 11.73 -10.04 5.35
N ASN A 77 11.61 -9.43 4.18
CA ASN A 77 10.49 -8.55 3.83
C ASN A 77 9.98 -8.86 2.43
N THR A 78 8.85 -8.22 2.04
CA THR A 78 8.22 -8.44 0.73
C THR A 78 8.09 -7.12 -0.03
N PRO A 79 9.21 -6.54 -0.53
CA PRO A 79 9.16 -5.27 -1.25
C PRO A 79 8.37 -5.41 -2.55
N GLY A 80 7.50 -4.42 -2.82
CA GLY A 80 6.72 -4.35 -4.04
C GLY A 80 5.46 -5.23 -4.10
N ALA A 81 5.25 -6.15 -3.16
CA ALA A 81 4.11 -7.07 -3.18
C ALA A 81 2.75 -6.35 -3.23
N ASN A 82 2.61 -5.22 -2.54
CA ASN A 82 1.39 -4.40 -2.51
C ASN A 82 1.42 -3.21 -3.48
N ALA A 83 2.46 -3.06 -4.29
CA ALA A 83 2.67 -1.85 -5.10
C ALA A 83 1.53 -1.58 -6.07
N ASN A 84 0.91 -2.60 -6.64
CA ASN A 84 -0.24 -2.44 -7.52
C ASN A 84 -1.47 -1.92 -6.77
N GLY A 85 -1.81 -2.51 -5.63
CA GLY A 85 -2.96 -2.05 -4.83
C GLY A 85 -2.78 -0.61 -4.33
N VAL A 86 -1.57 -0.21 -3.92
CA VAL A 86 -1.28 1.17 -3.54
C VAL A 86 -1.42 2.11 -4.74
N LYS A 87 -0.89 1.74 -5.92
CA LYS A 87 -1.09 2.52 -7.15
C LYS A 87 -2.59 2.75 -7.44
N GLU A 88 -3.42 1.72 -7.34
CA GLU A 88 -4.87 1.83 -7.58
C GLU A 88 -5.54 2.80 -6.61
N LEU A 89 -5.18 2.72 -5.34
CA LEU A 89 -5.70 3.63 -4.32
C LEU A 89 -5.26 5.08 -4.54
N VAL A 90 -4.02 5.31 -4.99
CA VAL A 90 -3.52 6.64 -5.36
C VAL A 90 -4.33 7.22 -6.51
N ILE A 91 -4.57 6.44 -7.57
CA ILE A 91 -5.37 6.90 -8.72
C ILE A 91 -6.82 7.20 -8.29
N ALA A 92 -7.43 6.34 -7.47
CA ALA A 92 -8.75 6.60 -6.92
C ALA A 92 -8.78 7.91 -6.11
N GLY A 93 -7.79 8.14 -5.24
CA GLY A 93 -7.64 9.37 -4.47
C GLY A 93 -7.47 10.62 -5.34
N MET A 94 -6.70 10.53 -6.42
CA MET A 94 -6.53 11.63 -7.39
C MET A 94 -7.85 12.01 -8.06
N LEU A 95 -8.64 11.03 -8.47
CA LEU A 95 -9.95 11.25 -9.10
C LEU A 95 -10.96 11.83 -8.10
N LEU A 96 -10.97 11.34 -6.86
CA LEU A 96 -11.80 11.89 -5.78
C LEU A 96 -11.41 13.33 -5.42
N ALA A 97 -10.12 13.66 -5.44
CA ALA A 97 -9.64 15.01 -5.19
C ALA A 97 -9.96 15.98 -6.34
N SER A 98 -10.04 15.46 -7.57
CA SER A 98 -10.34 16.28 -8.76
C SER A 98 -11.83 16.57 -8.92
N ARG A 99 -12.68 15.71 -8.38
CA ARG A 99 -14.16 15.80 -8.50
C ARG A 99 -14.78 15.48 -7.14
N ASP A 100 -15.80 16.25 -6.75
CA ASP A 100 -16.52 16.03 -5.49
C ASP A 100 -17.50 14.85 -5.60
N ILE A 101 -16.96 13.65 -5.85
CA ILE A 101 -17.75 12.41 -5.98
C ILE A 101 -18.46 12.09 -4.66
N VAL A 102 -17.76 12.26 -3.54
CA VAL A 102 -18.30 11.96 -2.20
C VAL A 102 -19.44 12.92 -1.86
N GLY A 103 -19.27 14.23 -2.13
CA GLY A 103 -20.34 15.22 -1.97
C GLY A 103 -21.54 14.91 -2.85
N GLY A 104 -21.33 14.50 -4.10
CA GLY A 104 -22.37 14.06 -5.01
C GLY A 104 -23.16 12.85 -4.48
N ILE A 105 -22.47 11.83 -3.98
CA ILE A 105 -23.11 10.65 -3.36
C ILE A 105 -23.96 11.07 -2.14
N ASN A 106 -23.39 11.87 -1.24
CA ASN A 106 -24.09 12.33 -0.04
C ASN A 106 -25.34 13.15 -0.40
N TRP A 107 -25.23 13.99 -1.42
CA TRP A 107 -26.37 14.76 -1.89
C TRP A 107 -27.48 13.85 -2.46
N VAL A 108 -27.15 12.88 -3.30
CA VAL A 108 -28.12 11.91 -3.85
C VAL A 108 -28.82 11.14 -2.73
N LEU A 109 -28.06 10.69 -1.72
CA LEU A 109 -28.62 9.99 -0.57
C LEU A 109 -29.57 10.86 0.26
N SER A 110 -29.27 12.16 0.39
CA SER A 110 -30.13 13.10 1.11
C SER A 110 -31.39 13.47 0.33
N ALA A 111 -31.37 13.41 -1.00
CA ALA A 111 -32.45 13.78 -1.89
C ALA A 111 -33.26 12.59 -2.44
N LYS A 112 -32.99 11.38 -1.98
CA LYS A 112 -33.55 10.12 -2.53
C LYS A 112 -35.08 10.05 -2.52
N ASP A 113 -35.71 10.74 -1.57
CA ASP A 113 -37.18 10.75 -1.39
C ASP A 113 -37.83 12.01 -1.99
N ASP A 114 -37.08 12.87 -2.73
CA ASP A 114 -37.60 14.05 -3.39
C ASP A 114 -38.30 13.66 -4.70
N GLU A 115 -39.61 13.89 -4.78
CA GLU A 115 -40.42 13.62 -5.98
C GLU A 115 -39.95 14.42 -7.21
N ASN A 116 -39.24 15.53 -7.01
CA ASN A 116 -38.71 16.39 -8.06
C ASN A 116 -37.19 16.19 -8.30
N ILE A 117 -36.64 15.07 -7.87
CA ILE A 117 -35.18 14.79 -7.90
C ILE A 117 -34.54 15.06 -9.27
N ALA A 118 -35.24 14.81 -10.38
CA ALA A 118 -34.72 15.06 -11.72
C ALA A 118 -34.39 16.55 -11.95
N LYS A 119 -35.30 17.46 -11.55
CA LYS A 119 -35.07 18.91 -11.64
C LYS A 119 -33.99 19.36 -10.63
N ALA A 120 -34.02 18.83 -9.43
CA ALA A 120 -33.05 19.13 -8.41
C ALA A 120 -31.63 18.71 -8.87
N THR A 121 -31.48 17.54 -9.49
CA THR A 121 -30.20 17.05 -10.04
C THR A 121 -29.64 18.00 -11.11
N GLU A 122 -30.47 18.46 -12.06
CA GLU A 122 -30.01 19.40 -13.09
C GLU A 122 -29.50 20.71 -12.51
N LYS A 123 -30.08 21.18 -11.42
CA LYS A 123 -29.69 22.40 -10.72
C LYS A 123 -28.38 22.19 -9.92
N GLU A 124 -28.30 21.08 -9.19
CA GLU A 124 -27.24 20.83 -8.21
C GLU A 124 -25.97 20.18 -8.80
N LYS A 125 -26.06 19.46 -9.93
CA LYS A 125 -24.94 18.73 -10.55
C LYS A 125 -23.69 19.58 -10.76
N LYS A 126 -23.83 20.88 -10.99
CA LYS A 126 -22.72 21.82 -11.19
C LYS A 126 -21.82 21.95 -9.95
N ARG A 127 -22.34 21.70 -8.74
CA ARG A 127 -21.59 21.79 -7.49
C ARG A 127 -20.51 20.70 -7.40
N PHE A 128 -20.72 19.57 -8.10
CA PHE A 128 -19.84 18.39 -8.03
C PHE A 128 -18.96 18.22 -9.27
N ALA A 129 -18.97 19.18 -10.19
CA ALA A 129 -18.33 19.05 -11.50
C ALA A 129 -16.82 18.83 -11.42
N GLY A 130 -16.12 19.56 -10.56
CA GLY A 130 -14.67 19.46 -10.40
C GLY A 130 -13.88 19.79 -11.68
N THR A 131 -12.67 19.23 -11.78
CA THR A 131 -11.74 19.39 -12.92
C THR A 131 -11.27 18.05 -13.45
N GLU A 132 -10.85 18.01 -14.70
CA GLU A 132 -10.19 16.82 -15.26
C GLU A 132 -8.73 16.74 -14.79
N VAL A 133 -8.19 15.52 -14.72
CA VAL A 133 -6.79 15.29 -14.41
C VAL A 133 -5.89 15.44 -15.63
N GLN A 134 -6.47 15.34 -16.84
CA GLN A 134 -5.75 15.58 -18.10
C GLN A 134 -5.09 16.96 -18.08
N ASP A 135 -3.88 17.04 -18.64
CA ASP A 135 -3.04 18.25 -18.72
C ASP A 135 -2.62 18.84 -17.35
N LYS A 136 -2.94 18.13 -16.23
CA LYS A 136 -2.43 18.51 -14.91
C LYS A 136 -1.01 18.01 -14.69
N LYS A 137 -0.27 18.73 -13.85
CA LYS A 137 1.09 18.36 -13.46
C LYS A 137 1.06 17.50 -12.20
N LEU A 138 1.72 16.34 -12.25
CA LEU A 138 1.88 15.44 -11.12
C LEU A 138 3.36 15.36 -10.72
N GLY A 139 3.68 15.74 -9.50
CA GLY A 139 4.99 15.52 -8.89
C GLY A 139 5.01 14.24 -8.07
N ILE A 140 6.01 13.38 -8.29
CA ILE A 140 6.20 12.13 -7.54
C ILE A 140 7.54 12.17 -6.83
N ILE A 141 7.52 12.07 -5.50
CA ILE A 141 8.71 11.95 -4.67
C ILE A 141 8.92 10.47 -4.37
N GLY A 142 9.97 9.89 -4.95
CA GLY A 142 10.30 8.46 -4.85
C GLY A 142 9.77 7.64 -6.04
N LEU A 143 10.65 7.38 -7.01
CA LEU A 143 10.38 6.53 -8.17
C LEU A 143 10.77 5.06 -7.89
N GLY A 144 10.27 4.52 -6.77
CA GLY A 144 10.38 3.10 -6.44
C GLY A 144 9.24 2.27 -7.06
N ALA A 145 9.04 1.05 -6.53
CA ALA A 145 8.06 0.08 -7.05
C ALA A 145 6.63 0.64 -7.18
N ILE A 146 6.22 1.57 -6.32
CA ILE A 146 4.91 2.23 -6.37
C ILE A 146 4.96 3.45 -7.30
N GLY A 147 5.94 4.35 -7.09
CA GLY A 147 6.01 5.62 -7.80
C GLY A 147 6.06 5.45 -9.32
N VAL A 148 6.82 4.49 -9.83
CA VAL A 148 6.89 4.15 -11.26
C VAL A 148 5.52 3.70 -11.79
N LYS A 149 4.80 2.85 -11.06
CA LYS A 149 3.46 2.39 -11.47
C LYS A 149 2.45 3.55 -11.52
N VAL A 150 2.50 4.46 -10.54
CA VAL A 150 1.66 5.67 -10.51
C VAL A 150 2.01 6.58 -11.67
N ALA A 151 3.31 6.84 -11.91
CA ALA A 151 3.79 7.67 -13.01
C ALA A 151 3.28 7.18 -14.37
N ASN A 152 3.39 5.88 -14.62
CA ASN A 152 2.94 5.29 -15.89
C ASN A 152 1.43 5.46 -16.10
N VAL A 153 0.61 5.19 -15.09
CA VAL A 153 -0.84 5.37 -15.21
C VAL A 153 -1.19 6.85 -15.39
N ALA A 154 -0.61 7.76 -14.60
CA ALA A 154 -0.86 9.19 -14.71
C ALA A 154 -0.54 9.74 -16.11
N LYS A 155 0.56 9.28 -16.72
CA LYS A 155 0.90 9.62 -18.11
C LYS A 155 -0.17 9.14 -19.09
N HIS A 156 -0.67 7.91 -18.94
CA HIS A 156 -1.75 7.40 -19.80
C HIS A 156 -3.09 8.15 -19.57
N MET A 157 -3.26 8.78 -18.42
CA MET A 157 -4.39 9.67 -18.14
C MET A 157 -4.18 11.10 -18.69
N GLY A 158 -3.12 11.35 -19.46
CA GLY A 158 -2.83 12.64 -20.08
C GLY A 158 -2.18 13.67 -19.14
N MET A 159 -1.61 13.24 -18.02
CA MET A 159 -0.92 14.14 -17.09
C MET A 159 0.54 14.38 -17.51
N GLU A 160 1.07 15.55 -17.19
CA GLU A 160 2.50 15.84 -17.23
C GLU A 160 3.14 15.37 -15.91
N VAL A 161 4.05 14.39 -15.98
CA VAL A 161 4.58 13.75 -14.78
C VAL A 161 6.03 14.12 -14.53
N PHE A 162 6.32 14.60 -13.34
CA PHE A 162 7.66 14.90 -12.82
C PHE A 162 8.00 13.98 -11.66
N GLY A 163 9.22 13.44 -11.66
CA GLY A 163 9.67 12.54 -10.60
C GLY A 163 11.00 12.96 -10.00
N VAL A 164 11.19 12.68 -8.71
CA VAL A 164 12.47 12.78 -8.02
C VAL A 164 12.76 11.49 -7.27
N THR A 165 14.00 11.06 -7.30
CA THR A 165 14.51 9.94 -6.50
C THR A 165 15.85 10.35 -5.89
N GLN A 166 16.37 9.58 -4.95
CA GLN A 166 17.66 9.86 -4.30
C GLN A 166 18.83 10.02 -5.27
N LEU A 167 18.73 9.44 -6.48
CA LEU A 167 19.78 9.46 -7.50
C LEU A 167 19.56 10.52 -8.60
N LEU A 168 18.37 11.13 -8.69
CA LEU A 168 18.01 12.06 -9.77
C LEU A 168 17.23 13.23 -9.19
N MET A 169 17.67 14.46 -9.53
CA MET A 169 16.88 15.68 -9.30
C MET A 169 15.63 15.66 -10.21
N TRP A 170 14.69 16.55 -9.95
CA TRP A 170 13.46 16.69 -10.73
C TRP A 170 13.72 16.65 -12.23
N CYS A 171 13.18 15.64 -12.91
CA CYS A 171 13.21 15.54 -14.37
C CYS A 171 11.80 15.27 -14.89
N SER A 172 11.49 15.81 -16.06
CA SER A 172 10.28 15.40 -16.80
C SER A 172 10.48 13.96 -17.28
N LEU A 173 9.53 13.10 -17.00
CA LEU A 173 9.58 11.70 -17.43
C LEU A 173 9.13 11.61 -18.88
N SER A 174 10.09 11.56 -19.81
CA SER A 174 9.77 11.32 -21.22
C SER A 174 9.29 9.88 -21.46
N PRO A 175 8.53 9.59 -22.57
CA PRO A 175 8.01 8.25 -22.84
C PRO A 175 9.07 7.14 -22.97
N THR A 176 10.31 7.49 -23.24
CA THR A 176 11.40 6.56 -23.60
C THR A 176 12.15 5.95 -22.42
N TYR A 177 11.83 6.33 -21.18
CA TYR A 177 12.61 5.86 -20.02
C TYR A 177 12.14 4.52 -19.41
N TRP A 178 11.01 3.94 -19.88
CA TRP A 178 10.40 2.77 -19.23
C TRP A 178 9.75 1.82 -20.24
N SER A 179 10.51 1.39 -21.23
CA SER A 179 10.16 0.23 -22.07
C SER A 179 10.72 -1.06 -21.48
#